data_275cc07f2c84640ae012c2858a5f714f
#
_entry.id   275cc07f2c84640ae012c2858a5f714f
#
_cell.length_a   1.000
_cell.length_b   1.000
_cell.length_c   1.000
_cell.angle_alpha   90.00
_cell.angle_beta   90.00
_cell.angle_gamma   90.00
#
_symmetry.space_group_name_H-M   'P 1'
#
loop_
_entity.id
_entity.type
_entity.pdbx_description
1 polymer ?
#
loop_
_entity_poly.entity_id
_entity_poly.type
_entity_poly.pdbx_seq_one_letter_code
_entity_poly.pdbx_strand_id
1 'polypeptide(L)'
;MKMLTSRKLRLIKRTLLYLQVLLFIGTTVHANDTNEELRGATFTEPTKIFEMDTDWLKKPITYDTSIENADLVITLGQHLYPIAEPIIKKYAKEHGLKIFINEGTCGISAGMLSRKAADIGGYCCPPGETDRLPGLKFHTVGIAALALFVNHSNPLDNVSIEQARQIFSGEISRWSEIKIASGGKGSNKLIQPVARLHCKLRPGHWHLLLANEDLFSSPSLQEVGAIQDMISQISNNPMAIGYETMTSVHRYYPNENESKVKALKLNGYSHNEPSELLNGNYPLYRTLSLTTWEGEDIQNSHATKLVNYLTQQIEQIDSKFGIVPVSQIRKAGWKFYGNELNGEPE
;
A
#
# COMPACT_ATOMS: atom_id res chain seq x y z
N MET A 1 -26.19 42.94 -58.06
CA MET A 1 -25.32 41.90 -57.55
C MET A 1 -23.88 42.41 -57.54
N LYS A 2 -23.38 42.92 -56.40
CA LYS A 2 -22.05 43.56 -56.33
C LYS A 2 -21.02 42.51 -56.00
N MET A 3 -20.05 42.32 -56.92
CA MET A 3 -18.89 41.46 -56.71
C MET A 3 -18.03 41.96 -55.55
N LEU A 4 -17.80 41.12 -54.56
CA LEU A 4 -16.83 41.40 -53.51
C LEU A 4 -15.39 41.35 -54.08
N THR A 5 -14.66 42.43 -53.92
CA THR A 5 -13.32 42.61 -54.44
C THR A 5 -12.33 41.65 -53.78
N SER A 6 -11.37 41.16 -54.57
CA SER A 6 -10.34 40.17 -54.20
C SER A 6 -9.54 40.46 -52.91
N ARG A 7 -9.52 41.72 -52.48
CA ARG A 7 -8.87 42.16 -51.22
C ARG A 7 -9.59 41.69 -49.95
N LYS A 8 -10.93 41.63 -49.93
CA LYS A 8 -11.70 41.13 -48.78
C LYS A 8 -11.57 39.62 -48.58
N LEU A 9 -11.45 38.86 -49.70
CA LEU A 9 -11.23 37.42 -49.63
C LEU A 9 -9.87 37.02 -49.08
N ARG A 10 -8.81 37.86 -49.30
CA ARG A 10 -7.49 37.61 -48.75
C ARG A 10 -7.40 37.94 -47.25
N LEU A 11 -8.16 38.90 -46.77
CA LEU A 11 -8.24 39.22 -45.33
C LEU A 11 -8.92 38.11 -44.54
N ILE A 12 -10.05 37.58 -45.07
CA ILE A 12 -10.79 36.49 -44.43
C ILE A 12 -9.95 35.19 -44.35
N LYS A 13 -9.19 34.88 -45.43
CA LYS A 13 -8.28 33.71 -45.41
C LYS A 13 -7.14 33.86 -44.41
N ARG A 14 -6.60 35.08 -44.17
CA ARG A 14 -5.57 35.30 -43.18
C ARG A 14 -6.11 35.24 -41.74
N THR A 15 -7.30 35.75 -41.50
CA THR A 15 -7.95 35.68 -40.16
C THR A 15 -8.34 34.24 -39.80
N LEU A 16 -8.79 33.44 -40.76
CA LEU A 16 -9.07 32.01 -40.50
C LEU A 16 -7.79 31.19 -40.24
N LEU A 17 -6.68 31.54 -40.90
CA LEU A 17 -5.39 30.85 -40.65
C LEU A 17 -4.82 31.16 -39.28
N TYR A 18 -4.99 32.41 -38.79
CA TYR A 18 -4.58 32.76 -37.40
C TYR A 18 -5.50 32.18 -36.33
N LEU A 19 -6.78 31.95 -36.61
CA LEU A 19 -7.69 31.27 -35.69
C LEU A 19 -7.38 29.76 -35.58
N GLN A 20 -6.89 29.13 -36.64
CA GLN A 20 -6.50 27.73 -36.63
C GLN A 20 -5.14 27.48 -35.93
N VAL A 21 -4.25 28.49 -35.91
CA VAL A 21 -2.96 28.41 -35.18
C VAL A 21 -3.15 28.65 -33.70
N LEU A 22 -4.17 29.42 -33.27
CA LEU A 22 -4.48 29.66 -31.85
C LEU A 22 -5.24 28.52 -31.17
N LEU A 23 -5.80 27.57 -31.94
CA LEU A 23 -6.47 26.38 -31.41
C LEU A 23 -5.53 25.18 -31.19
N PHE A 24 -4.24 25.32 -31.51
CA PHE A 24 -3.20 24.30 -31.27
C PHE A 24 -2.19 24.69 -30.19
N ILE A 25 -2.44 25.78 -29.44
CA ILE A 25 -1.63 26.11 -28.28
C ILE A 25 -2.36 25.59 -27.04
N GLY A 26 -1.90 24.47 -26.60
CA GLY A 26 -2.05 24.04 -25.22
C GLY A 26 -3.20 23.10 -24.99
N THR A 27 -2.91 21.91 -24.91
CA THR A 27 -2.99 21.10 -23.70
C THR A 27 -1.80 20.15 -23.76
N THR A 28 -0.66 20.65 -23.33
CA THR A 28 0.30 19.73 -22.73
C THR A 28 -0.36 19.27 -21.45
N VAL A 29 -1.17 18.24 -21.54
CA VAL A 29 -1.52 17.44 -20.36
C VAL A 29 -0.19 16.97 -19.83
N HIS A 30 0.21 17.54 -18.70
CA HIS A 30 1.38 17.08 -17.98
C HIS A 30 1.08 15.64 -17.56
N ALA A 31 1.79 14.69 -18.12
CA ALA A 31 1.68 13.26 -17.74
C ALA A 31 2.00 13.02 -16.25
N ASN A 32 2.44 14.05 -15.52
CA ASN A 32 2.67 14.00 -14.08
C ASN A 32 1.40 14.14 -13.23
N ASP A 33 0.35 14.84 -13.70
CA ASP A 33 -0.86 15.04 -12.88
C ASP A 33 -1.68 13.75 -12.70
N THR A 34 -1.62 12.83 -13.67
CA THR A 34 -2.34 11.55 -13.57
C THR A 34 -1.75 10.60 -12.53
N ASN A 35 -0.48 10.72 -12.17
CA ASN A 35 0.15 9.87 -11.16
C ASN A 35 -0.18 10.31 -9.73
N GLU A 36 -0.34 11.60 -9.47
CA GLU A 36 -0.75 12.10 -8.15
C GLU A 36 -2.22 11.81 -7.85
N GLU A 37 -3.11 12.02 -8.81
CA GLU A 37 -4.53 11.66 -8.66
C GLU A 37 -4.74 10.16 -8.43
N LEU A 38 -3.96 9.29 -9.09
CA LEU A 38 -4.06 7.84 -8.97
C LEU A 38 -3.52 7.30 -7.65
N ARG A 39 -2.58 8.00 -7.01
CA ARG A 39 -2.09 7.62 -5.67
C ARG A 39 -3.03 8.06 -4.55
N GLY A 40 -3.92 9.02 -4.82
CA GLY A 40 -4.75 9.67 -3.81
C GLY A 40 -3.90 10.42 -2.76
N ALA A 41 -4.54 11.06 -1.80
CA ALA A 41 -3.85 11.60 -0.65
C ALA A 41 -3.30 10.44 0.19
N THR A 42 -2.06 10.09 -0.03
CA THR A 42 -1.41 8.95 0.62
C THR A 42 -1.26 9.18 2.12
N PHE A 43 -1.04 10.43 2.52
CA PHE A 43 -0.80 10.80 3.92
C PHE A 43 -1.83 11.81 4.39
N THR A 44 -2.31 11.64 5.63
CA THR A 44 -3.19 12.61 6.32
C THR A 44 -2.35 13.56 7.18
N GLU A 45 -2.92 14.72 7.52
CA GLU A 45 -2.27 15.72 8.36
C GLU A 45 -1.97 15.15 9.78
N PRO A 46 -0.70 15.00 10.18
CA PRO A 46 -0.34 14.31 11.42
C PRO A 46 -0.67 15.10 12.69
N THR A 47 -0.87 16.42 12.58
CA THR A 47 -1.21 17.30 13.72
C THR A 47 -2.70 17.32 14.02
N LYS A 48 -3.54 16.87 13.08
CA LYS A 48 -4.99 16.86 13.22
C LYS A 48 -5.44 15.68 14.06
N ILE A 49 -5.67 15.91 15.35
CA ILE A 49 -6.15 14.89 16.29
C ILE A 49 -7.67 14.75 16.17
N PHE A 50 -8.15 13.51 16.15
CA PHE A 50 -9.59 13.20 16.14
C PHE A 50 -10.20 13.55 17.51
N GLU A 51 -11.31 14.27 17.49
CA GLU A 51 -11.99 14.69 18.72
C GLU A 51 -12.71 13.52 19.38
N MET A 52 -12.48 13.35 20.68
CA MET A 52 -13.13 12.35 21.51
C MET A 52 -13.79 13.04 22.71
N ASP A 53 -14.87 12.44 23.21
CA ASP A 53 -15.59 12.98 24.38
C ASP A 53 -14.77 12.83 25.68
N THR A 54 -15.21 13.56 26.70
CA THR A 54 -14.52 13.62 28.02
C THR A 54 -14.48 12.26 28.70
N ASP A 55 -15.50 11.41 28.53
CA ASP A 55 -15.54 10.08 29.17
C ASP A 55 -14.55 9.16 28.50
N TRP A 56 -14.40 9.22 27.18
CA TRP A 56 -13.38 8.48 26.46
C TRP A 56 -11.97 8.92 26.87
N LEU A 57 -11.72 10.23 27.04
CA LEU A 57 -10.41 10.74 27.44
C LEU A 57 -9.94 10.16 28.78
N LYS A 58 -10.87 9.99 29.74
CA LYS A 58 -10.61 9.45 31.09
C LYS A 58 -10.59 7.94 31.15
N LYS A 59 -11.06 7.25 30.10
CA LYS A 59 -11.15 5.78 30.10
C LYS A 59 -9.74 5.17 30.09
N PRO A 60 -9.43 4.24 31.01
CA PRO A 60 -8.19 3.48 30.95
C PRO A 60 -8.19 2.47 29.81
N ILE A 61 -7.00 1.93 29.48
CA ILE A 61 -6.92 0.74 28.64
C ILE A 61 -7.45 -0.44 29.44
N THR A 62 -8.39 -1.18 28.83
CA THR A 62 -9.06 -2.32 29.48
C THR A 62 -9.11 -3.49 28.52
N TYR A 63 -8.54 -4.61 28.89
CA TYR A 63 -8.52 -5.81 28.08
C TYR A 63 -9.81 -6.62 28.23
N ASP A 64 -10.06 -7.48 27.27
CA ASP A 64 -11.08 -8.50 27.39
C ASP A 64 -10.79 -9.42 28.59
N THR A 65 -11.83 -9.90 29.27
CA THR A 65 -11.69 -10.75 30.45
C THR A 65 -10.93 -12.03 30.18
N SER A 66 -10.95 -12.55 28.95
CA SER A 66 -10.19 -13.75 28.57
C SER A 66 -8.67 -13.55 28.53
N ILE A 67 -8.22 -12.29 28.47
CA ILE A 67 -6.80 -11.88 28.36
C ILE A 67 -6.43 -10.82 29.40
N GLU A 68 -7.22 -10.63 30.45
CA GLU A 68 -7.02 -9.62 31.49
C GLU A 68 -5.66 -9.69 32.20
N ASN A 69 -5.04 -10.90 32.23
CA ASN A 69 -3.72 -11.13 32.81
C ASN A 69 -2.55 -10.90 31.84
N ALA A 70 -2.78 -10.30 30.65
CA ALA A 70 -1.72 -9.96 29.73
C ALA A 70 -0.96 -8.71 30.23
N ASP A 71 0.35 -8.70 30.05
CA ASP A 71 1.20 -7.51 30.31
C ASP A 71 1.07 -6.51 29.15
N LEU A 72 0.78 -7.00 27.94
CA LEU A 72 0.55 -6.23 26.72
C LEU A 72 -0.50 -6.90 25.83
N VAL A 73 -1.36 -6.09 25.24
CA VAL A 73 -2.26 -6.49 24.16
C VAL A 73 -1.90 -5.75 22.88
N ILE A 74 -1.62 -6.51 21.84
CA ILE A 74 -1.14 -6.02 20.55
C ILE A 74 -2.12 -6.47 19.45
N THR A 75 -2.47 -5.58 18.54
CA THR A 75 -3.21 -5.89 17.33
C THR A 75 -2.40 -5.49 16.12
N LEU A 76 -2.18 -6.41 15.19
CA LEU A 76 -1.30 -6.21 14.03
C LEU A 76 -2.07 -6.38 12.72
N GLY A 77 -1.85 -5.45 11.79
CA GLY A 77 -2.30 -5.62 10.41
C GLY A 77 -1.61 -6.82 9.73
N GLN A 78 -2.34 -7.48 8.84
CA GLN A 78 -1.94 -8.75 8.20
C GLN A 78 -0.56 -8.73 7.53
N HIS A 79 -0.11 -7.58 7.02
CA HIS A 79 1.21 -7.46 6.38
C HIS A 79 2.36 -7.30 7.39
N LEU A 80 2.06 -6.77 8.57
CA LEU A 80 3.05 -6.59 9.64
C LEU A 80 3.14 -7.83 10.53
N TYR A 81 2.03 -8.56 10.72
CA TYR A 81 1.95 -9.72 11.58
C TYR A 81 3.00 -10.79 11.29
N PRO A 82 3.23 -11.24 10.02
CA PRO A 82 4.19 -12.30 9.73
C PRO A 82 5.63 -11.97 10.13
N ILE A 83 5.96 -10.68 10.15
CA ILE A 83 7.30 -10.19 10.49
C ILE A 83 7.42 -9.99 11.99
N ALA A 84 6.42 -9.34 12.59
CA ALA A 84 6.49 -8.89 13.97
C ALA A 84 6.23 -10.02 14.98
N GLU A 85 5.32 -10.94 14.67
CA GLU A 85 4.91 -12.00 15.59
C GLU A 85 6.07 -12.87 16.11
N PRO A 86 6.99 -13.40 15.28
CA PRO A 86 8.11 -14.18 15.79
C PRO A 86 9.08 -13.35 16.65
N ILE A 87 9.26 -12.07 16.31
CA ILE A 87 10.10 -11.14 17.07
C ILE A 87 9.46 -10.84 18.42
N ILE A 88 8.15 -10.60 18.47
CA ILE A 88 7.41 -10.36 19.71
C ILE A 88 7.44 -11.58 20.61
N LYS A 89 7.24 -12.79 20.08
CA LYS A 89 7.31 -14.04 20.86
C LYS A 89 8.68 -14.25 21.49
N LYS A 90 9.76 -13.95 20.73
CA LYS A 90 11.12 -13.98 21.24
C LYS A 90 11.30 -12.99 22.38
N TYR A 91 10.89 -11.73 22.18
CA TYR A 91 10.96 -10.67 23.19
C TYR A 91 10.17 -11.04 24.45
N ALA A 92 8.95 -11.53 24.28
CA ALA A 92 8.11 -11.96 25.41
C ALA A 92 8.79 -13.02 26.27
N LYS A 93 9.39 -14.03 25.62
CA LYS A 93 10.13 -15.11 26.31
C LYS A 93 11.37 -14.56 27.06
N GLU A 94 12.14 -13.67 26.45
CA GLU A 94 13.37 -13.10 27.02
C GLU A 94 13.09 -12.21 28.23
N HIS A 95 11.91 -11.55 28.26
CA HIS A 95 11.55 -10.61 29.33
C HIS A 95 10.50 -11.15 30.31
N GLY A 96 10.06 -12.40 30.13
CA GLY A 96 9.06 -13.02 31.01
C GLY A 96 7.66 -12.38 30.91
N LEU A 97 7.31 -11.78 29.77
CA LEU A 97 6.06 -11.05 29.57
C LEU A 97 4.98 -11.95 28.95
N LYS A 98 3.75 -11.74 29.36
CA LYS A 98 2.54 -12.33 28.76
C LYS A 98 2.00 -11.35 27.72
N ILE A 99 2.36 -11.55 26.47
CA ILE A 99 1.93 -10.69 25.36
C ILE A 99 0.86 -11.40 24.54
N PHE A 100 -0.32 -10.80 24.46
CA PHE A 100 -1.39 -11.25 23.56
C PHE A 100 -1.26 -10.54 22.21
N ILE A 101 -1.23 -11.31 21.13
CA ILE A 101 -1.09 -10.78 19.78
C ILE A 101 -2.33 -11.18 18.96
N ASN A 102 -3.06 -10.17 18.47
CA ASN A 102 -4.19 -10.35 17.57
C ASN A 102 -3.79 -9.99 16.14
N GLU A 103 -4.02 -10.90 15.19
CA GLU A 103 -3.88 -10.63 13.76
C GLU A 103 -5.20 -10.09 13.22
N GLY A 104 -5.14 -8.98 12.47
CA GLY A 104 -6.33 -8.39 11.87
C GLY A 104 -6.03 -7.45 10.72
N THR A 105 -7.03 -6.69 10.33
CA THR A 105 -6.87 -5.59 9.36
C THR A 105 -6.50 -4.29 10.09
N CYS A 106 -6.06 -3.26 9.36
CA CYS A 106 -5.88 -1.92 9.94
C CYS A 106 -7.18 -1.39 10.58
N GLY A 107 -8.35 -1.77 10.06
CA GLY A 107 -9.65 -1.45 10.66
C GLY A 107 -9.88 -2.12 12.01
N ILE A 108 -9.43 -3.37 12.19
CA ILE A 108 -9.48 -4.07 13.49
C ILE A 108 -8.55 -3.38 14.47
N SER A 109 -7.32 -3.05 14.06
CA SER A 109 -6.37 -2.31 14.90
C SER A 109 -6.96 -0.97 15.36
N ALA A 110 -7.50 -0.19 14.43
CA ALA A 110 -8.17 1.08 14.75
C ALA A 110 -9.34 0.90 15.72
N GLY A 111 -10.19 -0.11 15.49
CA GLY A 111 -11.32 -0.41 16.35
C GLY A 111 -10.91 -0.82 17.77
N MET A 112 -9.84 -1.59 17.93
CA MET A 112 -9.31 -1.95 19.26
C MET A 112 -8.72 -0.73 19.98
N LEU A 113 -7.94 0.09 19.29
CA LEU A 113 -7.38 1.32 19.86
C LEU A 113 -8.49 2.33 20.22
N SER A 114 -9.50 2.54 19.36
CA SER A 114 -10.60 3.47 19.65
C SER A 114 -11.43 3.05 20.87
N ARG A 115 -11.48 1.76 21.19
CA ARG A 115 -12.11 1.25 22.41
C ARG A 115 -11.16 1.21 23.62
N LYS A 116 -9.88 1.58 23.43
CA LYS A 116 -8.82 1.42 24.43
C LYS A 116 -8.68 -0.03 24.93
N ALA A 117 -8.70 -0.97 23.97
CA ALA A 117 -8.59 -2.42 24.21
C ALA A 117 -7.24 -3.02 23.77
N ALA A 118 -6.28 -2.19 23.38
CA ALA A 118 -4.92 -2.60 23.03
C ALA A 118 -3.90 -1.51 23.36
N ASP A 119 -2.68 -1.93 23.70
CA ASP A 119 -1.53 -1.04 23.95
C ASP A 119 -0.85 -0.63 22.65
N ILE A 120 -0.77 -1.55 21.70
CA ILE A 120 -0.07 -1.37 20.43
C ILE A 120 -1.02 -1.75 19.29
N GLY A 121 -1.17 -0.84 18.34
CA GLY A 121 -1.78 -1.12 17.04
C GLY A 121 -0.73 -1.19 15.95
N GLY A 122 -0.89 -2.14 15.02
CA GLY A 122 -0.06 -2.24 13.84
C GLY A 122 -0.85 -1.94 12.58
N TYR A 123 -0.29 -1.09 11.72
CA TYR A 123 -0.91 -0.62 10.50
C TYR A 123 -0.04 -0.96 9.29
N CYS A 124 -0.69 -1.30 8.18
CA CYS A 124 -0.05 -1.53 6.89
C CYS A 124 -0.48 -0.49 5.83
N CYS A 125 -0.98 0.65 6.28
CA CYS A 125 -1.33 1.82 5.50
C CYS A 125 -1.16 3.06 6.38
N PRO A 126 -1.03 4.26 5.80
CA PRO A 126 -0.99 5.49 6.57
C PRO A 126 -2.21 5.62 7.48
N PRO A 127 -2.09 6.28 8.63
CA PRO A 127 -3.24 6.54 9.49
C PRO A 127 -4.26 7.42 8.77
N GLY A 128 -5.55 7.05 8.88
CA GLY A 128 -6.64 7.92 8.50
C GLY A 128 -6.89 8.99 9.56
N GLU A 129 -7.72 9.99 9.24
CA GLU A 129 -8.06 11.06 10.20
C GLU A 129 -8.66 10.51 11.50
N THR A 130 -9.50 9.48 11.42
CA THR A 130 -10.14 8.84 12.58
C THR A 130 -9.22 7.92 13.39
N ASP A 131 -8.01 7.63 12.89
CA ASP A 131 -7.02 6.85 13.62
C ASP A 131 -6.19 7.69 14.59
N ARG A 132 -6.22 9.02 14.43
CA ARG A 132 -5.42 9.97 15.19
C ARG A 132 -6.03 10.28 16.55
N LEU A 133 -6.16 9.27 17.37
CA LEU A 133 -6.75 9.37 18.71
C LEU A 133 -5.89 10.22 19.65
N PRO A 134 -6.50 10.97 20.59
CA PRO A 134 -5.76 11.71 21.60
C PRO A 134 -4.80 10.80 22.39
N GLY A 135 -3.53 11.19 22.47
CA GLY A 135 -2.47 10.43 23.14
C GLY A 135 -1.90 9.26 22.32
N LEU A 136 -2.41 8.95 21.13
CA LEU A 136 -1.87 7.90 20.29
C LEU A 136 -0.74 8.46 19.39
N LYS A 137 0.40 7.77 19.34
CA LYS A 137 1.53 8.10 18.47
C LYS A 137 1.81 6.98 17.50
N PHE A 138 2.16 7.37 16.28
CA PHE A 138 2.53 6.45 15.21
C PHE A 138 4.06 6.39 15.06
N HIS A 139 4.57 5.18 14.90
CA HIS A 139 5.99 4.88 14.71
C HIS A 139 6.11 4.06 13.44
N THR A 140 6.55 4.68 12.35
CA THR A 140 6.86 3.97 11.11
C THR A 140 8.09 3.10 11.33
N VAL A 141 7.98 1.83 11.04
CA VAL A 141 9.08 0.85 11.14
C VAL A 141 9.68 0.53 9.78
N GLY A 142 8.96 0.82 8.70
CA GLY A 142 9.42 0.62 7.33
C GLY A 142 8.34 0.88 6.29
N ILE A 143 8.69 0.67 5.04
CA ILE A 143 7.75 0.50 3.92
C ILE A 143 7.96 -0.89 3.31
N ALA A 144 6.91 -1.49 2.77
CA ALA A 144 6.97 -2.79 2.11
C ALA A 144 6.51 -2.66 0.66
N ALA A 145 7.28 -3.20 -0.28
CA ALA A 145 6.85 -3.27 -1.67
C ALA A 145 5.56 -4.08 -1.81
N LEU A 146 4.64 -3.55 -2.59
CA LEU A 146 3.46 -4.28 -3.05
C LEU A 146 3.77 -4.85 -4.43
N ALA A 147 3.99 -6.15 -4.53
CA ALA A 147 4.33 -6.80 -5.78
C ALA A 147 3.10 -7.32 -6.51
N LEU A 148 3.15 -7.29 -7.84
CA LEU A 148 2.18 -7.98 -8.68
C LEU A 148 2.64 -9.42 -8.84
N PHE A 149 1.72 -10.37 -8.67
CA PHE A 149 1.99 -11.80 -8.74
C PHE A 149 1.21 -12.48 -9.83
N VAL A 150 1.86 -13.42 -10.48
CA VAL A 150 1.25 -14.37 -11.41
C VAL A 150 1.62 -15.80 -11.02
N ASN A 151 0.92 -16.77 -11.60
CA ASN A 151 1.32 -18.16 -11.49
C ASN A 151 2.75 -18.35 -12.04
N HIS A 152 3.54 -19.22 -11.43
CA HIS A 152 4.93 -19.47 -11.84
C HIS A 152 5.05 -19.89 -13.32
N SER A 153 4.06 -20.61 -13.85
CA SER A 153 4.02 -21.04 -15.26
C SER A 153 3.68 -19.91 -16.25
N ASN A 154 3.26 -18.73 -15.79
CA ASN A 154 2.99 -17.59 -16.65
C ASN A 154 4.30 -17.06 -17.27
N PRO A 155 4.41 -16.87 -18.60
CA PRO A 155 5.64 -16.43 -19.24
C PRO A 155 6.01 -14.96 -19.00
N LEU A 156 5.11 -14.18 -18.38
CA LEU A 156 5.33 -12.75 -18.12
C LEU A 156 6.32 -12.59 -16.95
N ASP A 157 7.31 -11.71 -17.10
CA ASP A 157 8.28 -11.37 -16.06
C ASP A 157 8.27 -9.88 -15.68
N ASN A 158 7.61 -9.06 -16.51
CA ASN A 158 7.53 -7.62 -16.33
C ASN A 158 6.20 -7.10 -16.84
N VAL A 159 5.67 -6.09 -16.18
CA VAL A 159 4.47 -5.35 -16.57
C VAL A 159 4.68 -3.87 -16.28
N SER A 160 4.15 -2.98 -17.11
CA SER A 160 4.13 -1.57 -16.73
C SER A 160 3.01 -1.30 -15.72
N ILE A 161 3.17 -0.23 -14.94
CA ILE A 161 2.10 0.19 -14.01
C ILE A 161 0.79 0.49 -14.76
N GLU A 162 0.90 1.06 -15.95
CA GLU A 162 -0.24 1.35 -16.80
C GLU A 162 -0.93 0.07 -17.28
N GLN A 163 -0.18 -0.92 -17.77
CA GLN A 163 -0.75 -2.23 -18.13
C GLN A 163 -1.41 -2.91 -16.92
N ALA A 164 -0.81 -2.83 -15.74
CA ALA A 164 -1.41 -3.36 -14.53
C ALA A 164 -2.75 -2.70 -14.23
N ARG A 165 -2.84 -1.38 -14.31
CA ARG A 165 -4.10 -0.62 -14.17
C ARG A 165 -5.14 -1.06 -15.17
N GLN A 166 -4.76 -1.15 -16.44
CA GLN A 166 -5.65 -1.58 -17.55
C GLN A 166 -6.16 -3.03 -17.36
N ILE A 167 -5.36 -3.91 -16.77
CA ILE A 167 -5.80 -5.27 -16.42
C ILE A 167 -6.89 -5.23 -15.36
N PHE A 168 -6.69 -4.49 -14.28
CA PHE A 168 -7.65 -4.43 -13.17
C PHE A 168 -8.90 -3.60 -13.51
N SER A 169 -8.79 -2.60 -14.37
CA SER A 169 -9.94 -1.87 -14.93
C SER A 169 -10.68 -2.65 -16.01
N GLY A 170 -10.06 -3.69 -16.59
CA GLY A 170 -10.67 -4.51 -17.63
C GLY A 170 -10.46 -4.03 -19.07
N GLU A 171 -9.67 -2.98 -19.26
CA GLU A 171 -9.28 -2.50 -20.59
C GLU A 171 -8.37 -3.50 -21.31
N ILE A 172 -7.46 -4.15 -20.59
CA ILE A 172 -6.71 -5.32 -21.03
C ILE A 172 -7.36 -6.56 -20.45
N SER A 173 -7.91 -7.41 -21.30
CA SER A 173 -8.66 -8.60 -20.88
C SER A 173 -7.95 -9.92 -21.20
N ARG A 174 -6.95 -9.91 -22.09
CA ARG A 174 -6.23 -11.10 -22.55
C ARG A 174 -4.73 -10.95 -22.42
N TRP A 175 -4.04 -12.03 -22.08
CA TRP A 175 -2.58 -12.05 -22.01
C TRP A 175 -1.91 -11.72 -23.35
N SER A 176 -2.57 -11.99 -24.49
CA SER A 176 -2.06 -11.65 -25.83
C SER A 176 -2.01 -10.15 -26.14
N GLU A 177 -2.70 -9.32 -25.35
CA GLU A 177 -2.71 -7.87 -25.49
C GLU A 177 -1.48 -7.24 -24.81
N ILE A 178 -0.79 -7.99 -23.93
CA ILE A 178 0.42 -7.53 -23.25
C ILE A 178 1.64 -7.84 -24.11
N LYS A 179 2.44 -6.80 -24.38
CA LYS A 179 3.73 -6.96 -25.05
C LYS A 179 4.75 -7.55 -24.09
N ILE A 180 5.23 -8.74 -24.37
CA ILE A 180 6.30 -9.39 -23.60
C ILE A 180 7.64 -8.86 -24.11
N ALA A 181 8.53 -8.45 -23.20
CA ALA A 181 9.84 -7.86 -23.53
C ALA A 181 10.72 -8.78 -24.38
N SER A 182 10.57 -10.11 -24.26
CA SER A 182 11.26 -11.11 -25.06
C SER A 182 10.74 -11.28 -26.51
N GLY A 183 9.75 -10.45 -26.93
CA GLY A 183 9.16 -10.47 -28.28
C GLY A 183 8.09 -11.55 -28.50
N GLY A 184 7.73 -12.30 -27.47
CA GLY A 184 6.64 -13.27 -27.52
C GLY A 184 5.26 -12.59 -27.37
N LYS A 185 4.20 -13.22 -27.86
CA LYS A 185 2.82 -12.86 -27.50
C LYS A 185 2.34 -13.74 -26.37
N GLY A 186 1.68 -13.16 -25.40
CA GLY A 186 0.97 -13.89 -24.36
C GLY A 186 -0.13 -14.80 -24.95
N SER A 187 -0.64 -15.68 -24.13
CA SER A 187 -1.77 -16.56 -24.50
C SER A 187 -3.02 -15.76 -24.83
N ASN A 188 -3.81 -16.19 -25.81
CA ASN A 188 -5.13 -15.58 -26.12
C ASN A 188 -6.22 -15.94 -25.07
N LYS A 189 -5.82 -16.37 -23.89
CA LYS A 189 -6.74 -16.65 -22.77
C LYS A 189 -7.05 -15.38 -22.00
N LEU A 190 -8.24 -15.33 -21.39
CA LEU A 190 -8.65 -14.24 -20.52
C LEU A 190 -7.73 -14.16 -19.31
N ILE A 191 -7.42 -12.95 -18.90
CA ILE A 191 -6.77 -12.66 -17.62
C ILE A 191 -7.83 -12.74 -16.53
N GLN A 192 -7.49 -13.34 -15.40
CA GLN A 192 -8.32 -13.29 -14.20
C GLN A 192 -7.63 -12.43 -13.14
N PRO A 193 -7.95 -11.14 -13.03
CA PRO A 193 -7.50 -10.32 -11.92
C PRO A 193 -8.11 -10.82 -10.61
N VAL A 194 -7.30 -10.84 -9.55
CA VAL A 194 -7.72 -11.18 -8.19
C VAL A 194 -7.45 -9.98 -7.31
N ALA A 195 -8.46 -9.46 -6.65
CA ALA A 195 -8.34 -8.25 -5.82
C ALA A 195 -8.92 -8.45 -4.42
N ARG A 196 -8.40 -7.69 -3.47
CA ARG A 196 -8.92 -7.57 -2.11
C ARG A 196 -9.36 -6.13 -1.92
N LEU A 197 -10.66 -5.87 -1.88
CA LEU A 197 -11.24 -4.53 -1.85
C LEU A 197 -11.66 -4.07 -0.45
N HIS A 198 -11.41 -4.86 0.60
CA HIS A 198 -11.61 -4.41 1.98
C HIS A 198 -10.56 -3.38 2.41
N CYS A 199 -10.80 -2.62 3.44
CA CYS A 199 -10.04 -1.43 3.86
C CYS A 199 -10.25 -0.20 2.95
N LYS A 200 -11.39 -0.12 2.28
CA LYS A 200 -11.78 0.95 1.34
C LYS A 200 -11.61 2.37 1.90
N LEU A 201 -11.84 2.53 3.19
CA LEU A 201 -11.78 3.82 3.88
C LEU A 201 -10.37 4.19 4.37
N ARG A 202 -9.36 3.36 4.08
CA ARG A 202 -7.99 3.60 4.52
C ARG A 202 -7.19 4.32 3.45
N PRO A 203 -6.44 5.39 3.82
CA PRO A 203 -5.51 6.05 2.90
C PRO A 203 -4.55 5.05 2.25
N GLY A 204 -4.23 5.26 0.99
CA GLY A 204 -3.20 4.52 0.30
C GLY A 204 -3.45 3.03 0.05
N HIS A 205 -4.64 2.48 0.36
CA HIS A 205 -4.87 1.05 0.20
C HIS A 205 -4.96 0.64 -1.28
N TRP A 206 -6.12 0.68 -1.87
CA TRP A 206 -6.34 0.31 -3.27
C TRP A 206 -5.94 1.44 -4.24
N HIS A 207 -5.78 2.67 -3.77
CA HIS A 207 -5.21 3.79 -4.51
C HIS A 207 -3.80 3.53 -5.07
N LEU A 208 -3.09 2.55 -4.55
CA LEU A 208 -1.79 2.16 -5.08
C LEU A 208 -1.88 1.77 -6.54
N LEU A 209 -2.96 1.11 -6.95
CA LEU A 209 -3.13 0.61 -8.31
C LEU A 209 -4.16 1.42 -9.12
N LEU A 210 -5.33 1.73 -8.56
CA LEU A 210 -6.42 2.47 -9.21
C LEU A 210 -6.90 3.61 -8.31
N ALA A 211 -7.43 4.68 -8.92
CA ALA A 211 -7.86 5.89 -8.21
C ALA A 211 -9.05 5.65 -7.26
N ASN A 212 -9.94 4.71 -7.60
CA ASN A 212 -11.03 4.30 -6.73
C ASN A 212 -11.40 2.83 -7.00
N GLU A 213 -12.13 2.22 -6.06
CA GLU A 213 -12.50 0.81 -6.10
C GLU A 213 -13.47 0.44 -7.22
N ASP A 214 -14.29 1.40 -7.68
CA ASP A 214 -15.24 1.17 -8.76
C ASP A 214 -14.51 0.96 -10.10
N LEU A 215 -13.26 1.40 -10.20
CA LEU A 215 -12.40 1.17 -11.37
C LEU A 215 -11.87 -0.27 -11.44
N PHE A 216 -12.00 -1.08 -10.38
CA PHE A 216 -11.79 -2.53 -10.44
C PHE A 216 -12.97 -3.19 -11.14
N SER A 217 -13.08 -2.99 -12.44
CA SER A 217 -14.28 -3.33 -13.24
C SER A 217 -14.04 -4.43 -14.27
N SER A 218 -12.89 -5.11 -14.23
CA SER A 218 -12.65 -6.25 -15.13
C SER A 218 -13.77 -7.28 -15.01
N PRO A 219 -14.40 -7.70 -16.12
CA PRO A 219 -15.50 -8.68 -16.09
C PRO A 219 -15.09 -10.04 -15.50
N SER A 220 -13.79 -10.34 -15.48
CA SER A 220 -13.23 -11.57 -14.90
C SER A 220 -12.63 -11.35 -13.50
N LEU A 221 -12.83 -10.17 -12.89
CA LEU A 221 -12.32 -9.88 -11.55
C LEU A 221 -12.89 -10.84 -10.53
N GLN A 222 -12.01 -11.42 -9.72
CA GLN A 222 -12.37 -12.20 -8.55
C GLN A 222 -12.00 -11.43 -7.29
N GLU A 223 -12.99 -11.08 -6.48
CA GLU A 223 -12.75 -10.52 -5.16
C GLU A 223 -12.53 -11.64 -4.14
N VAL A 224 -11.53 -11.47 -3.28
CA VAL A 224 -11.22 -12.40 -2.18
C VAL A 224 -11.13 -11.65 -0.84
N GLY A 225 -11.45 -12.33 0.26
CA GLY A 225 -11.44 -11.74 1.59
C GLY A 225 -10.09 -11.77 2.28
N ALA A 226 -9.32 -12.84 2.12
CA ALA A 226 -8.04 -13.04 2.79
C ALA A 226 -6.85 -13.02 1.82
N ILE A 227 -5.66 -12.68 2.35
CA ILE A 227 -4.40 -12.72 1.60
C ILE A 227 -4.13 -14.15 1.11
N GLN A 228 -4.37 -15.13 1.98
CA GLN A 228 -4.18 -16.53 1.66
C GLN A 228 -5.03 -16.97 0.47
N ASP A 229 -6.27 -16.47 0.36
CA ASP A 229 -7.15 -16.79 -0.76
C ASP A 229 -6.59 -16.21 -2.07
N MET A 230 -6.04 -14.99 -2.06
CA MET A 230 -5.39 -14.41 -3.23
C MET A 230 -4.21 -15.25 -3.70
N ILE A 231 -3.30 -15.61 -2.79
CA ILE A 231 -2.13 -16.42 -3.13
C ILE A 231 -2.57 -17.80 -3.65
N SER A 232 -3.59 -18.41 -3.03
CA SER A 232 -4.17 -19.68 -3.47
C SER A 232 -4.76 -19.60 -4.88
N GLN A 233 -5.54 -18.55 -5.16
CA GLN A 233 -6.11 -18.34 -6.50
C GLN A 233 -5.03 -18.21 -7.57
N ILE A 234 -4.01 -17.41 -7.30
CA ILE A 234 -2.90 -17.21 -8.26
C ILE A 234 -2.11 -18.51 -8.46
N SER A 235 -1.84 -19.24 -7.38
CA SER A 235 -1.05 -20.50 -7.45
C SER A 235 -1.77 -21.62 -8.19
N ASN A 236 -3.10 -21.63 -8.18
CA ASN A 236 -3.91 -22.66 -8.82
C ASN A 236 -4.42 -22.28 -10.21
N ASN A 237 -4.28 -21.03 -10.62
CA ASN A 237 -4.75 -20.56 -11.92
C ASN A 237 -3.64 -19.86 -12.71
N PRO A 238 -3.12 -20.49 -13.79
CA PRO A 238 -2.12 -19.87 -14.69
C PRO A 238 -2.54 -18.56 -15.32
N MET A 239 -3.84 -18.24 -15.32
CA MET A 239 -4.39 -17.01 -15.91
C MET A 239 -4.62 -15.90 -14.88
N ALA A 240 -4.39 -16.18 -13.60
CA ALA A 240 -4.59 -15.20 -12.54
C ALA A 240 -3.43 -14.21 -12.41
N ILE A 241 -3.76 -12.99 -12.03
CA ILE A 241 -2.86 -11.94 -11.56
C ILE A 241 -3.45 -11.30 -10.32
N GLY A 242 -2.62 -11.05 -9.32
CA GLY A 242 -3.01 -10.36 -8.09
C GLY A 242 -1.85 -9.51 -7.57
N TYR A 243 -2.00 -8.95 -6.37
CA TYR A 243 -1.01 -8.08 -5.75
C TYR A 243 -0.96 -8.29 -4.24
N GLU A 244 0.24 -8.49 -3.70
CA GLU A 244 0.48 -8.61 -2.26
C GLU A 244 1.94 -8.27 -1.89
N THR A 245 2.23 -8.21 -0.59
CA THR A 245 3.59 -8.07 -0.10
C THR A 245 4.34 -9.41 -0.09
N MET A 246 5.65 -9.38 -0.25
CA MET A 246 6.49 -10.59 -0.22
C MET A 246 6.41 -11.32 1.12
N THR A 247 6.24 -10.59 2.23
CA THR A 247 6.06 -11.20 3.55
C THR A 247 4.88 -12.15 3.60
N SER A 248 3.80 -11.80 2.91
CA SER A 248 2.60 -12.64 2.80
C SER A 248 2.88 -13.90 1.98
N VAL A 249 3.63 -13.76 0.88
CA VAL A 249 4.01 -14.90 0.03
C VAL A 249 4.95 -15.84 0.77
N HIS A 250 5.97 -15.32 1.47
CA HIS A 250 6.88 -16.13 2.27
C HIS A 250 6.20 -16.85 3.44
N ARG A 251 5.18 -16.22 4.04
CA ARG A 251 4.35 -16.90 5.04
C ARG A 251 3.62 -18.11 4.47
N TYR A 252 3.09 -17.98 3.25
CA TYR A 252 2.36 -19.05 2.56
C TYR A 252 3.29 -20.13 1.99
N TYR A 253 4.44 -19.72 1.45
CA TYR A 253 5.50 -20.56 0.90
C TYR A 253 6.83 -20.28 1.63
N PRO A 254 7.05 -20.87 2.83
CA PRO A 254 8.31 -20.68 3.56
C PRO A 254 9.53 -21.16 2.79
N ASN A 255 9.37 -22.20 1.97
CA ASN A 255 10.36 -22.66 1.01
C ASN A 255 10.08 -22.04 -0.36
N GLU A 256 10.91 -21.10 -0.78
CA GLU A 256 10.76 -20.36 -2.04
C GLU A 256 10.74 -21.27 -3.28
N ASN A 257 11.45 -22.40 -3.23
CA ASN A 257 11.49 -23.38 -4.33
C ASN A 257 10.14 -24.10 -4.53
N GLU A 258 9.25 -24.07 -3.54
CA GLU A 258 7.90 -24.63 -3.61
C GLU A 258 6.86 -23.59 -4.04
N SER A 259 7.26 -22.33 -4.18
CA SER A 259 6.34 -21.25 -4.57
C SER A 259 5.80 -21.49 -5.97
N LYS A 260 4.46 -21.54 -6.05
CA LYS A 260 3.72 -21.61 -7.33
C LYS A 260 3.36 -20.23 -7.87
N VAL A 261 3.80 -19.18 -7.21
CA VAL A 261 3.61 -17.80 -7.64
C VAL A 261 4.97 -17.13 -7.83
N LYS A 262 5.05 -16.21 -8.77
CA LYS A 262 6.22 -15.36 -8.97
C LYS A 262 5.81 -13.90 -9.01
N ALA A 263 6.67 -13.02 -8.47
CA ALA A 263 6.51 -11.59 -8.57
C ALA A 263 6.96 -11.10 -9.95
N LEU A 264 6.21 -10.15 -10.50
CA LEU A 264 6.58 -9.44 -11.73
C LEU A 264 7.45 -8.22 -11.38
N LYS A 265 8.37 -7.90 -12.28
CA LYS A 265 8.95 -6.56 -12.32
C LYS A 265 7.86 -5.55 -12.70
N LEU A 266 7.97 -4.34 -12.18
CA LEU A 266 7.10 -3.23 -12.50
C LEU A 266 7.93 -2.15 -13.20
N ASN A 267 7.57 -1.79 -14.43
CA ASN A 267 8.37 -0.87 -15.26
C ASN A 267 9.85 -1.29 -15.41
N GLY A 268 10.17 -2.58 -15.32
CA GLY A 268 11.53 -3.11 -15.35
C GLY A 268 12.23 -3.19 -13.99
N TYR A 269 11.67 -2.59 -12.94
CA TYR A 269 12.23 -2.56 -11.59
C TYR A 269 11.73 -3.70 -10.72
N SER A 270 12.55 -4.18 -9.80
CA SER A 270 12.21 -5.29 -8.91
C SER A 270 11.74 -4.77 -7.54
N HIS A 271 10.75 -5.47 -6.97
CA HIS A 271 10.19 -5.19 -5.65
C HIS A 271 11.18 -5.37 -4.48
N ASN A 272 12.26 -6.15 -4.68
CA ASN A 272 13.26 -6.45 -3.65
C ASN A 272 14.53 -5.59 -3.78
N GLU A 273 14.49 -4.52 -4.56
CA GLU A 273 15.55 -3.53 -4.68
C GLU A 273 15.19 -2.28 -3.87
N PRO A 274 15.71 -2.11 -2.64
CA PRO A 274 15.34 -0.99 -1.76
C PRO A 274 15.52 0.39 -2.38
N SER A 275 16.56 0.59 -3.20
CA SER A 275 16.82 1.83 -3.91
C SER A 275 15.67 2.23 -4.83
N GLU A 276 15.03 1.26 -5.48
CA GLU A 276 13.97 1.50 -6.45
C GLU A 276 12.67 1.95 -5.78
N LEU A 277 12.42 1.45 -4.56
CA LEU A 277 11.33 1.97 -3.72
C LEU A 277 11.62 3.38 -3.21
N LEU A 278 12.85 3.61 -2.75
CA LEU A 278 13.23 4.88 -2.12
C LEU A 278 13.25 6.05 -3.10
N ASN A 279 13.61 5.82 -4.37
CA ASN A 279 13.65 6.84 -5.41
C ASN A 279 12.36 6.92 -6.26
N GLY A 280 11.33 6.14 -5.92
CA GLY A 280 10.03 6.14 -6.58
C GLY A 280 9.96 5.42 -7.93
N ASN A 281 11.03 4.76 -8.40
CA ASN A 281 11.01 3.96 -9.63
C ASN A 281 10.08 2.75 -9.48
N TYR A 282 10.01 2.17 -8.27
CA TYR A 282 9.01 1.17 -7.90
C TYR A 282 7.91 1.83 -7.05
N PRO A 283 6.77 2.24 -7.61
CA PRO A 283 5.83 3.14 -6.95
C PRO A 283 4.83 2.45 -6.02
N LEU A 284 4.74 1.12 -6.03
CA LEU A 284 3.76 0.38 -5.25
C LEU A 284 4.35 -0.06 -3.91
N TYR A 285 3.93 0.57 -2.82
CA TYR A 285 4.38 0.22 -1.46
C TYR A 285 3.27 0.41 -0.42
N ARG A 286 3.46 -0.20 0.74
CA ARG A 286 2.66 0.01 1.96
C ARG A 286 3.53 0.56 3.05
N THR A 287 2.99 1.46 3.86
CA THR A 287 3.65 1.88 5.10
C THR A 287 3.44 0.81 6.17
N LEU A 288 4.46 0.56 6.97
CA LEU A 288 4.38 -0.31 8.13
C LEU A 288 4.60 0.53 9.38
N SER A 289 3.58 0.62 10.23
CA SER A 289 3.63 1.45 11.42
C SER A 289 3.08 0.71 12.64
N LEU A 290 3.66 1.01 13.79
CA LEU A 290 3.18 0.60 15.11
C LEU A 290 2.72 1.83 15.88
N THR A 291 1.89 1.64 16.91
CA THR A 291 1.44 2.75 17.76
C THR A 291 1.86 2.54 19.20
N THR A 292 1.97 3.64 19.94
CA THR A 292 2.04 3.66 21.41
C THR A 292 1.13 4.74 21.95
N TRP A 293 0.69 4.57 23.18
CA TRP A 293 -0.01 5.61 23.92
C TRP A 293 0.97 6.51 24.67
N GLU A 294 0.72 7.82 24.69
CA GLU A 294 1.41 8.80 25.52
C GLU A 294 0.44 9.40 26.53
N GLY A 295 0.89 9.55 27.78
CA GLY A 295 0.13 10.08 28.90
C GLY A 295 0.32 9.21 30.14
N GLU A 296 0.41 9.83 31.32
CA GLU A 296 0.77 9.15 32.59
C GLU A 296 -0.19 7.99 32.91
N ASP A 297 -1.48 8.13 32.58
CA ASP A 297 -2.52 7.15 32.94
C ASP A 297 -2.75 6.04 31.90
N ILE A 298 -2.17 6.17 30.70
CA ILE A 298 -2.42 5.22 29.58
C ILE A 298 -1.14 4.65 28.97
N GLN A 299 0.01 5.21 29.30
CA GLN A 299 1.29 4.76 28.76
C GLN A 299 1.72 3.43 29.39
N ASN A 300 1.95 2.43 28.56
CA ASN A 300 2.58 1.18 28.97
C ASN A 300 4.05 1.18 28.59
N SER A 301 4.95 1.19 29.59
CA SER A 301 6.40 1.23 29.35
C SER A 301 6.93 0.01 28.59
N HIS A 302 6.27 -1.15 28.71
CA HIS A 302 6.61 -2.36 27.94
C HIS A 302 6.26 -2.16 26.47
N ALA A 303 5.18 -1.43 26.16
CA ALA A 303 4.79 -1.13 24.77
C ALA A 303 5.86 -0.30 24.07
N THR A 304 6.33 0.78 24.70
CA THR A 304 7.38 1.64 24.12
C THR A 304 8.68 0.87 23.90
N LYS A 305 9.10 0.06 24.89
CA LYS A 305 10.32 -0.78 24.76
C LYS A 305 10.19 -1.79 23.64
N LEU A 306 9.04 -2.44 23.51
CA LEU A 306 8.80 -3.43 22.46
C LEU A 306 8.77 -2.78 21.06
N VAL A 307 8.12 -1.61 20.90
CA VAL A 307 8.11 -0.89 19.61
C VAL A 307 9.54 -0.51 19.20
N ASN A 308 10.36 -0.02 20.10
CA ASN A 308 11.77 0.27 19.83
C ASN A 308 12.56 -1.00 19.45
N TYR A 309 12.33 -2.11 20.16
CA TYR A 309 12.96 -3.39 19.85
C TYR A 309 12.55 -3.90 18.45
N LEU A 310 11.25 -3.87 18.14
CA LEU A 310 10.74 -4.24 16.81
C LEU A 310 11.37 -3.40 15.72
N THR A 311 11.45 -2.09 15.90
CA THR A 311 12.08 -1.18 14.94
C THR A 311 13.54 -1.59 14.69
N GLN A 312 14.31 -1.87 15.75
CA GLN A 312 15.70 -2.32 15.64
C GLN A 312 15.83 -3.67 14.93
N GLN A 313 14.92 -4.61 15.18
CA GLN A 313 14.95 -5.91 14.50
C GLN A 313 14.61 -5.79 13.01
N ILE A 314 13.67 -4.91 12.67
CA ILE A 314 13.28 -4.65 11.27
C ILE A 314 14.42 -3.98 10.49
N GLU A 315 15.31 -3.21 11.13
CA GLU A 315 16.53 -2.68 10.48
C GLU A 315 17.46 -3.77 9.94
N GLN A 316 17.36 -4.99 10.44
CA GLN A 316 18.17 -6.14 10.05
C GLN A 316 17.41 -7.14 9.15
N ILE A 317 16.22 -6.76 8.66
CA ILE A 317 15.38 -7.68 7.90
C ILE A 317 16.02 -8.00 6.54
N ASP A 318 15.85 -9.24 6.09
CA ASP A 318 16.32 -9.69 4.78
C ASP A 318 15.57 -8.94 3.66
N SER A 319 16.31 -8.39 2.69
CA SER A 319 15.75 -7.63 1.55
C SER A 319 14.78 -8.44 0.69
N LYS A 320 14.86 -9.77 0.72
CA LYS A 320 13.90 -10.66 0.03
C LYS A 320 12.45 -10.42 0.42
N PHE A 321 12.19 -9.90 1.63
CA PHE A 321 10.85 -9.53 2.07
C PHE A 321 10.31 -8.25 1.42
N GLY A 322 11.12 -7.55 0.62
CA GLY A 322 10.73 -6.30 -0.03
C GLY A 322 10.42 -5.17 0.95
N ILE A 323 11.09 -5.20 2.12
CA ILE A 323 10.92 -4.17 3.16
C ILE A 323 12.12 -3.24 3.17
N VAL A 324 11.84 -1.95 3.20
CA VAL A 324 12.84 -0.90 3.43
C VAL A 324 12.66 -0.37 4.84
N PRO A 325 13.66 -0.53 5.72
CA PRO A 325 13.60 -0.06 7.10
C PRO A 325 13.54 1.47 7.21
N VAL A 326 13.02 1.94 8.35
CA VAL A 326 12.78 3.38 8.59
C VAL A 326 14.05 4.24 8.51
N SER A 327 15.21 3.72 8.91
CA SER A 327 16.48 4.47 8.82
C SER A 327 16.87 4.79 7.37
N GLN A 328 16.64 3.85 6.45
CA GLN A 328 16.92 4.05 5.02
C GLN A 328 15.93 5.05 4.41
N ILE A 329 14.65 4.99 4.81
CA ILE A 329 13.61 5.93 4.36
C ILE A 329 13.97 7.35 4.79
N ARG A 330 14.35 7.56 6.05
CA ARG A 330 14.82 8.86 6.56
C ARG A 330 16.05 9.35 5.81
N LYS A 331 17.03 8.49 5.59
CA LYS A 331 18.27 8.81 4.86
C LYS A 331 17.99 9.21 3.42
N ALA A 332 16.96 8.67 2.80
CA ALA A 332 16.53 8.99 1.44
C ALA A 332 15.72 10.30 1.34
N GLY A 333 15.52 11.02 2.44
CA GLY A 333 14.86 12.33 2.44
C GLY A 333 13.34 12.29 2.49
N TRP A 334 12.74 11.14 2.83
CA TRP A 334 11.30 11.06 3.03
C TRP A 334 10.88 11.89 4.25
N LYS A 335 9.69 12.48 4.21
CA LYS A 335 9.20 13.42 5.21
C LYS A 335 8.59 12.70 6.41
N PHE A 336 8.94 13.18 7.61
CA PHE A 336 8.47 12.63 8.87
C PHE A 336 7.95 13.72 9.80
N TYR A 337 6.87 13.42 10.52
CA TYR A 337 6.44 14.14 11.70
C TYR A 337 6.73 13.28 12.93
N GLY A 338 7.76 13.64 13.69
CA GLY A 338 8.27 12.77 14.75
C GLY A 338 8.75 11.42 14.22
N ASN A 339 8.04 10.35 14.60
CA ASN A 339 8.32 8.99 14.13
C ASN A 339 7.34 8.51 13.04
N GLU A 340 6.40 9.32 12.66
CA GLU A 340 5.43 9.00 11.62
C GLU A 340 5.93 9.46 10.24
N LEU A 341 5.94 8.55 9.28
CA LEU A 341 6.15 8.88 7.87
C LEU A 341 4.91 9.59 7.35
N ASN A 342 5.09 10.81 6.80
CA ASN A 342 3.99 11.64 6.32
C ASN A 342 4.22 12.26 4.93
N GLY A 343 5.26 11.84 4.21
CA GLY A 343 5.47 12.30 2.84
C GLY A 343 6.63 11.59 2.13
N GLU A 344 6.53 11.54 0.82
CA GLU A 344 7.59 11.11 -0.08
C GLU A 344 8.66 12.22 -0.21
N PRO A 345 9.88 11.92 -0.68
CA PRO A 345 10.89 12.93 -0.99
C PRO A 345 10.41 13.82 -2.15
N GLU A 346 10.97 15.02 -2.24
CA GLU A 346 10.73 15.96 -3.34
C GLU A 346 11.38 15.53 -4.64
#